data_f31b554581ffec23f4f686a35480e9ab
#
_entry.id   f31b554581ffec23f4f686a35480e9ab
#
_cell.length_a   1.000
_cell.length_b   1.000
_cell.length_c   1.000
_cell.angle_alpha   90.00
_cell.angle_beta   90.00
_cell.angle_gamma   90.00
#
_symmetry.space_group_name_H-M   'P 1'
#
loop_
_entity.id
_entity.type
_entity.pdbx_description
1 polymer ?
#
loop_
_entity_poly.entity_id
_entity_poly.type
_entity_poly.pdbx_seq_one_letter_code
_entity_poly.pdbx_strand_id
1 'polypeptide(L)' 'MAQGAEWKVIHMTHSEKNAREIISLLAREGFLARAKQVYKTVSSEENYYEIMVPGSEAVEAQQILIENNLLM' A
#
# COMPACT_ATOMS: atom_id res chain seq x y z
N MET A 1 16.43 11.07 14.01
CA MET A 1 16.43 10.33 13.71
C MET A 1 15.55 9.80 12.98
N ALA A 2 15.67 9.35 12.43
CA ALA A 2 14.91 8.91 11.49
C ALA A 2 13.93 7.96 11.87
N GLN A 3 13.49 8.08 12.95
CA GLN A 3 12.58 7.18 13.32
C GLN A 3 11.45 7.13 12.47
N GLY A 4 11.13 8.08 11.75
CA GLY A 4 9.99 8.05 10.88
C GLY A 4 10.09 7.07 9.76
N ALA A 5 11.19 6.40 9.67
CA ALA A 5 11.40 5.49 8.57
C ALA A 5 10.61 4.20 8.67
N GLU A 6 9.96 3.97 9.76
CA GLU A 6 9.22 2.73 9.88
C GLU A 6 8.04 2.72 8.92
N TRP A 7 7.94 1.64 8.14
CA TRP A 7 6.88 1.50 7.16
C TRP A 7 5.68 0.78 7.76
N LYS A 8 4.49 1.21 7.37
CA LYS A 8 3.26 0.56 7.82
C LYS A 8 2.44 0.10 6.64
N VAL A 9 1.85 -1.08 6.78
CA VAL A 9 0.95 -1.63 5.78
C VAL A 9 -0.41 -0.98 5.97
N ILE A 10 -0.92 -0.34 4.91
CA ILE A 10 -2.21 0.33 4.99
C ILE A 10 -3.27 -0.39 4.16
N HIS A 11 -2.87 -1.35 3.32
CA HIS A 11 -3.84 -2.06 2.50
C HIS A 11 -3.17 -3.30 1.93
N MET A 12 -3.97 -4.30 1.63
CA MET A 12 -3.49 -5.52 0.99
C MET A 12 -4.42 -5.87 -0.16
N THR A 13 -3.86 -6.38 -1.23
CA THR A 13 -4.65 -6.77 -2.39
C THR A 13 -3.98 -7.94 -3.08
N HIS A 14 -4.79 -8.81 -3.68
CA HIS A 14 -4.26 -9.91 -4.46
C HIS A 14 -4.00 -9.50 -5.91
N SER A 15 -4.41 -8.31 -6.29
CA SER A 15 -4.33 -7.88 -7.68
C SER A 15 -3.13 -6.96 -7.88
N GLU A 16 -2.24 -7.35 -8.78
CA GLU A 16 -1.11 -6.49 -9.11
C GLU A 16 -1.60 -5.18 -9.71
N LYS A 17 -2.65 -5.24 -10.53
CA LYS A 17 -3.18 -4.03 -11.13
C LYS A 17 -3.69 -3.07 -10.08
N ASN A 18 -4.43 -3.58 -9.09
CA ASN A 18 -4.91 -2.74 -7.99
C ASN A 18 -3.74 -2.14 -7.23
N ALA A 19 -2.71 -2.94 -6.97
CA ALA A 19 -1.56 -2.44 -6.23
C ALA A 19 -0.93 -1.27 -6.98
N ARG A 20 -0.77 -1.40 -8.30
CA ARG A 20 -0.19 -0.32 -9.09
C ARG A 20 -1.04 0.92 -9.08
N GLU A 21 -2.36 0.75 -9.17
CA GLU A 21 -3.27 1.89 -9.17
C GLU A 21 -3.20 2.63 -7.84
N ILE A 22 -3.13 1.89 -6.75
CA ILE A 22 -3.05 2.51 -5.43
C ILE A 22 -1.74 3.27 -5.29
N ILE A 23 -0.63 2.65 -5.71
CA ILE A 23 0.66 3.32 -5.63
C ILE A 23 0.67 4.59 -6.47
N SER A 24 0.10 4.52 -7.67
CA SER A 24 0.05 5.70 -8.54
C SER A 24 -0.76 6.82 -7.92
N LEU A 25 -1.90 6.48 -7.33
CA LEU A 25 -2.72 7.48 -6.69
C LEU A 25 -1.98 8.14 -5.53
N LEU A 26 -1.38 7.34 -4.67
CA LEU A 26 -0.68 7.88 -3.52
C LEU A 26 0.50 8.73 -3.94
N ALA A 27 1.21 8.31 -4.98
CA ALA A 27 2.32 9.10 -5.48
C ALA A 27 1.86 10.46 -5.99
N ARG A 28 0.72 10.49 -6.69
CA ARG A 28 0.17 11.75 -7.18
C ARG A 28 -0.21 12.67 -6.05
N GLU A 29 -0.63 12.08 -4.93
CA GLU A 29 -1.02 12.88 -3.77
C GLU A 29 0.18 13.27 -2.91
N GLY A 30 1.37 12.88 -3.31
CA GLY A 30 2.57 13.29 -2.59
C GLY A 30 3.05 12.32 -1.54
N PHE A 31 2.49 11.13 -1.49
CA PHE A 31 2.91 10.14 -0.49
C PHE A 31 4.02 9.27 -1.04
N LEU A 32 4.92 8.86 -0.15
CA LEU A 32 5.97 7.92 -0.51
C LEU A 32 5.42 6.51 -0.24
N ALA A 33 5.02 5.83 -1.29
CA ALA A 33 4.36 4.54 -1.16
C ALA A 33 5.10 3.46 -1.91
N ARG A 34 5.00 2.24 -1.42
CA ARG A 34 5.58 1.09 -2.09
C ARG A 34 4.69 -0.13 -1.91
N ALA A 35 4.77 -1.04 -2.86
CA ALA A 35 4.07 -2.31 -2.80
C ALA A 35 5.08 -3.42 -2.59
N LYS A 36 4.82 -4.26 -1.60
CA LYS A 36 5.66 -5.41 -1.32
C LYS A 36 4.89 -6.67 -1.66
N GLN A 37 5.45 -7.51 -2.53
CA GLN A 37 4.81 -8.76 -2.87
C GLN A 37 5.14 -9.80 -1.80
N VAL A 38 4.09 -10.45 -1.30
CA VAL A 38 4.24 -11.46 -0.25
C VAL A 38 3.88 -12.80 -0.83
N TYR A 39 4.80 -13.76 -0.70
CA TYR A 39 4.59 -15.11 -1.20
C TYR A 39 4.27 -16.01 -0.03
N LYS A 40 3.05 -16.52 0.02
CA LYS A 40 2.66 -17.42 1.09
C LYS A 40 2.87 -18.87 0.71
N THR A 41 2.73 -19.18 -0.57
CA THR A 41 2.95 -20.53 -1.07
C THR A 41 3.56 -20.42 -2.45
N VAL A 42 3.82 -21.59 -3.05
CA VAL A 42 4.30 -21.58 -4.43
C VAL A 42 3.17 -21.24 -5.39
N SER A 43 1.92 -21.31 -4.93
CA SER A 43 0.79 -20.98 -5.77
C SER A 43 0.61 -19.47 -5.80
N SER A 44 0.54 -18.88 -7.00
CA SER A 44 0.36 -17.45 -7.11
C SER A 44 -1.00 -16.99 -6.58
N GLU A 45 -1.95 -17.90 -6.46
CA GLU A 45 -3.27 -17.53 -5.96
C GLU A 45 -3.24 -17.16 -4.50
N GLU A 46 -2.22 -17.61 -3.77
CA GLU A 46 -2.12 -17.32 -2.36
C GLU A 46 -1.25 -16.10 -2.09
N ASN A 47 -0.65 -15.55 -3.14
CA ASN A 47 0.26 -14.41 -2.95
C ASN A 47 -0.54 -13.12 -2.96
N TYR A 48 0.01 -12.10 -2.33
CA TYR A 48 -0.67 -10.83 -2.28
C TYR A 48 0.36 -9.71 -2.17
N TYR A 49 -0.13 -8.47 -2.26
CA TYR A 49 0.71 -7.29 -2.19
C TYR A 49 0.32 -6.47 -0.98
N GLU A 50 1.32 -6.01 -0.24
CA GLU A 50 1.11 -5.10 0.88
C GLU A 50 1.47 -3.69 0.42
N ILE A 51 0.54 -2.77 0.59
CA ILE A 51 0.79 -1.37 0.25
C ILE A 51 1.25 -0.68 1.52
N MET A 52 2.44 -0.09 1.47
CA MET A 52 3.06 0.48 2.65
C MET A 52 3.43 1.93 2.43
N VAL A 53 3.34 2.71 3.48
CA VAL A 53 3.80 4.10 3.51
C VAL A 53 4.54 4.31 4.81
N PRO A 54 5.35 5.38 4.92
CA PRO A 54 5.96 5.70 6.21
C PRO A 54 4.89 5.87 7.27
N GLY A 55 5.20 5.43 8.47
CA GLY A 55 4.21 5.42 9.54
C GLY A 55 3.58 6.79 9.77
N SER A 56 4.36 7.85 9.63
CA SER A 56 3.84 9.19 9.85
C SER A 56 2.80 9.61 8.82
N GLU A 57 2.71 8.89 7.69
CA GLU A 57 1.77 9.23 6.64
C GLU A 57 0.60 8.24 6.55
N ALA A 58 0.58 7.25 7.45
CA ALA A 58 -0.35 6.14 7.29
C ALA A 58 -1.81 6.58 7.35
N VAL A 59 -2.14 7.44 8.32
CA VAL A 59 -3.53 7.87 8.49
C VAL A 59 -4.01 8.66 7.28
N GLU A 60 -3.19 9.60 6.83
CA GLU A 60 -3.57 10.43 5.69
C GLU A 60 -3.66 9.61 4.42
N ALA A 61 -2.73 8.67 4.24
CA ALA A 61 -2.77 7.82 3.05
C ALA A 61 -4.00 6.96 3.02
N GLN A 62 -4.38 6.39 4.17
CA GLN A 62 -5.61 5.61 4.23
C GLN A 62 -6.82 6.46 3.92
N GLN A 63 -6.83 7.71 4.37
CA GLN A 63 -7.93 8.60 4.08
C GLN A 63 -8.08 8.81 2.58
N ILE A 64 -6.97 8.95 1.86
CA ILE A 64 -7.01 9.09 0.42
C ILE A 64 -7.64 7.86 -0.23
N LEU A 65 -7.27 6.66 0.26
CA LEU A 65 -7.82 5.44 -0.31
C LEU A 65 -9.32 5.33 -0.05
N ILE A 66 -9.76 5.72 1.14
CA ILE A 66 -11.17 5.69 1.47
C ILE A 66 -11.94 6.66 0.56
N GLU A 67 -11.42 7.85 0.37
CA GLU A 67 -12.09 8.87 -0.44
C GLU A 67 -12.22 8.43 -1.90
N ASN A 68 -11.34 7.55 -2.35
CA ASN A 68 -11.36 7.08 -3.72
C ASN A 68 -11.94 5.67 -3.84
N ASN A 69 -12.54 5.17 -2.75
CA ASN A 69 -13.20 3.85 -2.75
C ASN A 69 -12.24 2.72 -3.10
N LEU A 70 -11.00 2.84 -2.69
CA LEU A 70 -10.02 1.79 -2.97
C LEU A 70 -9.83 0.85 -1.80
N LEU A 71 -10.37 1.18 -0.64
CA LEU A 71 -10.37 0.26 0.49
C LEU A 71 -11.69 -0.48 0.49
N MET A 72 -11.62 -1.78 0.28
CA MET A 72 -12.82 -2.57 0.20
C MET A 72 -12.84 -3.59 1.32
#